data_67ebb175ec70b9c91b3071d090e9079f
#
_entry.id   67ebb175ec70b9c91b3071d090e9079f
#
_cell.length_a   1.000
_cell.length_b   1.000
_cell.length_c   1.000
_cell.angle_alpha   90.00
_cell.angle_beta   90.00
_cell.angle_gamma   90.00
#
_symmetry.space_group_name_H-M   'P 1'
#
loop_
_entity.id
_entity.type
_entity.pdbx_description
1 polymer ?
#
loop_
_entity_poly.entity_id
_entity_poly.type
_entity_poly.pdbx_seq_one_letter_code
_entity_poly.pdbx_strand_id
1 'polypeptide(L)'
;MNRQFRAAARVLIRPMIPGLLVILLAAVSACSDDPDNPEQQVRDMISAGEEAVEARSIIGVLDFISDEYQDKDGRQKQEIKQLVAGYILRNKSIHMLTRMQHVALNDDETRADVILYVGMAGVPVASVDQLVFTRADLYRFDLSLVLEDGDWRVARGDWHPARLEDF
;
A
#
# COMPACT_ATOMS: atom_id res chain seq x y z
N MET A 1 -59.35 69.74 11.52
CA MET A 1 -60.03 69.18 10.33
C MET A 1 -58.99 69.02 9.21
N ASN A 2 -58.85 67.82 8.72
CA ASN A 2 -58.14 67.41 7.49
C ASN A 2 -56.68 67.07 7.57
N ARG A 3 -56.52 65.78 7.50
CA ARG A 3 -56.13 64.78 6.46
C ARG A 3 -54.68 64.84 6.08
N GLN A 4 -54.03 63.92 6.62
CA GLN A 4 -53.21 62.83 6.20
C GLN A 4 -52.80 62.79 4.71
N PHE A 5 -51.55 62.79 4.38
CA PHE A 5 -51.02 61.97 3.29
C PHE A 5 -49.68 61.33 3.70
N ARG A 6 -49.80 60.06 3.88
CA ARG A 6 -48.61 59.15 4.03
C ARG A 6 -48.09 58.87 2.63
N ALA A 7 -46.84 59.21 2.36
CA ALA A 7 -46.07 58.69 1.23
C ALA A 7 -45.22 57.51 1.68
N ALA A 8 -45.55 56.32 1.19
CA ALA A 8 -44.76 55.10 1.44
C ALA A 8 -43.60 55.05 0.46
N ALA A 9 -42.39 55.12 0.99
CA ALA A 9 -41.19 54.85 0.25
C ALA A 9 -41.03 53.34 0.09
N ARG A 10 -41.17 52.80 -1.10
CA ARG A 10 -40.83 51.43 -1.44
C ARG A 10 -39.32 51.33 -1.65
N VAL A 11 -38.66 50.67 -0.67
CA VAL A 11 -37.28 50.25 -0.82
C VAL A 11 -37.25 49.03 -1.71
N LEU A 12 -36.69 49.17 -2.90
CA LEU A 12 -36.34 48.08 -3.83
C LEU A 12 -35.09 47.39 -3.34
N ILE A 13 -35.26 46.29 -2.62
CA ILE A 13 -34.15 45.37 -2.32
C ILE A 13 -33.96 44.48 -3.55
N ARG A 14 -32.92 44.72 -4.31
CA ARG A 14 -32.42 43.81 -5.36
C ARG A 14 -31.73 42.63 -4.69
N PRO A 15 -32.10 41.37 -4.95
CA PRO A 15 -31.29 40.23 -4.58
C PRO A 15 -30.21 40.05 -5.65
N MET A 16 -29.04 40.57 -5.40
CA MET A 16 -27.80 40.10 -6.06
C MET A 16 -27.17 39.07 -5.15
N ILE A 17 -26.93 37.92 -5.73
CA ILE A 17 -25.96 36.85 -5.48
C ILE A 17 -26.63 35.48 -5.28
N PRO A 18 -26.83 34.73 -6.38
CA PRO A 18 -26.68 33.30 -6.32
C PRO A 18 -25.65 32.83 -7.38
N GLY A 19 -24.44 33.35 -7.35
CA GLY A 19 -23.38 32.96 -8.30
C GLY A 19 -22.10 32.40 -7.66
N LEU A 20 -21.98 32.52 -6.33
CA LEU A 20 -20.71 32.17 -5.65
C LEU A 20 -20.71 30.81 -4.93
N LEU A 21 -21.84 30.09 -4.91
CA LEU A 21 -21.94 28.83 -4.17
C LEU A 21 -21.69 27.57 -5.04
N VAL A 22 -21.53 27.72 -6.34
CA VAL A 22 -21.39 26.57 -7.28
C VAL A 22 -19.91 26.21 -7.56
N ILE A 23 -18.96 27.09 -7.23
CA ILE A 23 -17.53 26.87 -7.57
C ILE A 23 -16.75 26.12 -6.47
N LEU A 24 -17.33 25.90 -5.29
CA LEU A 24 -16.62 25.25 -4.16
C LEU A 24 -16.83 23.73 -4.06
N LEU A 25 -17.58 23.09 -4.97
CA LEU A 25 -17.83 21.64 -4.97
C LEU A 25 -16.93 20.83 -5.93
N ALA A 26 -16.00 21.46 -6.64
CA ALA A 26 -15.18 20.77 -7.65
C ALA A 26 -13.75 20.42 -7.20
N ALA A 27 -13.42 20.55 -5.92
CA ALA A 27 -12.04 20.36 -5.42
C ALA A 27 -11.87 19.16 -4.47
N VAL A 28 -12.77 18.17 -4.46
CA VAL A 28 -12.68 16.99 -3.58
C VAL A 28 -12.53 15.69 -4.39
N SER A 29 -11.97 15.77 -5.59
CA SER A 29 -11.76 14.58 -6.43
C SER A 29 -10.28 14.36 -6.72
N ALA A 30 -9.45 14.27 -5.71
CA ALA A 30 -8.03 14.00 -5.91
C ALA A 30 -7.44 13.18 -4.76
N CYS A 31 -8.06 12.07 -4.43
CA CYS A 31 -7.49 10.89 -3.78
C CYS A 31 -8.54 9.77 -3.93
N SER A 32 -8.78 9.33 -5.15
CA SER A 32 -9.37 8.03 -5.37
C SER A 32 -8.19 7.08 -5.58
N ASP A 33 -7.96 6.19 -4.63
CA ASP A 33 -7.27 4.95 -4.91
C ASP A 33 -8.07 4.30 -6.04
N ASP A 34 -7.53 4.36 -7.24
CA ASP A 34 -8.15 3.76 -8.41
C ASP A 34 -7.87 2.26 -8.33
N PRO A 35 -8.89 1.41 -8.03
CA PRO A 35 -8.68 -0.02 -7.89
C PRO A 35 -8.21 -0.68 -9.20
N ASP A 36 -8.38 0.00 -10.33
CA ASP A 36 -7.91 -0.44 -11.63
C ASP A 36 -6.46 0.01 -11.92
N ASN A 37 -5.83 0.77 -11.02
CA ASN A 37 -4.43 1.17 -11.17
C ASN A 37 -3.49 0.01 -10.84
N PRO A 38 -2.72 -0.52 -11.83
CA PRO A 38 -1.85 -1.68 -11.61
C PRO A 38 -0.78 -1.45 -10.54
N GLU A 39 -0.24 -0.23 -10.41
CA GLU A 39 0.71 0.09 -9.35
C GLU A 39 0.06 -0.02 -7.97
N GLN A 40 -1.19 0.44 -7.82
CA GLN A 40 -1.94 0.31 -6.56
C GLN A 40 -2.22 -1.16 -6.25
N GLN A 41 -2.62 -1.96 -7.24
CA GLN A 41 -2.82 -3.40 -7.06
C GLN A 41 -1.54 -4.10 -6.57
N VAL A 42 -0.37 -3.73 -7.11
CA VAL A 42 0.93 -4.23 -6.63
C VAL A 42 1.16 -3.85 -5.16
N ARG A 43 0.87 -2.61 -4.78
CA ARG A 43 1.01 -2.13 -3.39
C ARG A 43 0.07 -2.89 -2.45
N ASP A 44 -1.17 -3.10 -2.87
CA ASP A 44 -2.18 -3.82 -2.10
C ASP A 44 -1.79 -5.29 -1.91
N MET A 45 -1.24 -5.92 -2.96
CA MET A 45 -0.72 -7.29 -2.89
C MET A 45 0.43 -7.41 -1.88
N ILE A 46 1.38 -6.47 -1.88
CA ILE A 46 2.48 -6.46 -0.90
C ILE A 46 1.93 -6.30 0.51
N SER A 47 0.97 -5.40 0.72
CA SER A 47 0.32 -5.19 2.02
C SER A 47 -0.42 -6.45 2.51
N ALA A 48 -1.16 -7.12 1.64
CA ALA A 48 -1.84 -8.36 1.96
C ALA A 48 -0.85 -9.51 2.26
N GLY A 49 0.29 -9.55 1.58
CA GLY A 49 1.38 -10.47 1.86
C GLY A 49 2.00 -10.23 3.25
N GLU A 50 2.18 -8.97 3.64
CA GLU A 50 2.61 -8.56 4.99
C GLU A 50 1.62 -9.06 6.06
N GLU A 51 0.34 -8.80 5.87
CA GLU A 51 -0.72 -9.28 6.77
C GLU A 51 -0.70 -10.82 6.91
N ALA A 52 -0.48 -11.54 5.81
CA ALA A 52 -0.40 -13.00 5.84
C ALA A 52 0.80 -13.51 6.65
N VAL A 53 1.95 -12.81 6.59
CA VAL A 53 3.14 -13.14 7.40
C VAL A 53 2.86 -12.84 8.88
N GLU A 54 2.27 -11.70 9.23
CA GLU A 54 1.91 -11.32 10.60
C GLU A 54 0.87 -12.28 11.18
N ALA A 55 -0.12 -12.69 10.37
CA ALA A 55 -1.09 -13.72 10.73
C ALA A 55 -0.47 -15.12 10.83
N ARG A 56 0.81 -15.27 10.49
CA ARG A 56 1.56 -16.53 10.49
C ARG A 56 0.92 -17.60 9.59
N SER A 57 0.25 -17.16 8.52
CA SER A 57 -0.43 -18.02 7.56
C SER A 57 0.51 -18.45 6.45
N ILE A 58 1.07 -19.66 6.54
CA ILE A 58 1.95 -20.21 5.51
C ILE A 58 1.20 -20.28 4.16
N ILE A 59 -0.05 -20.72 4.18
CA ILE A 59 -0.87 -20.83 2.96
C ILE A 59 -1.11 -19.43 2.38
N GLY A 60 -1.54 -18.47 3.22
CA GLY A 60 -1.79 -17.10 2.78
C GLY A 60 -0.56 -16.44 2.16
N VAL A 61 0.65 -16.68 2.68
CA VAL A 61 1.88 -16.18 2.05
C VAL A 61 2.12 -16.85 0.68
N LEU A 62 1.85 -18.14 0.56
CA LEU A 62 2.07 -18.88 -0.69
C LEU A 62 1.08 -18.52 -1.80
N ASP A 63 -0.08 -17.97 -1.47
CA ASP A 63 -1.06 -17.48 -2.45
C ASP A 63 -0.50 -16.32 -3.27
N PHE A 64 0.46 -15.57 -2.71
CA PHE A 64 1.17 -14.48 -3.40
C PHE A 64 2.43 -14.93 -4.16
N ILE A 65 2.76 -16.21 -4.15
CA ILE A 65 3.93 -16.75 -4.86
C ILE A 65 3.43 -17.51 -6.10
N SER A 66 3.98 -17.16 -7.26
CA SER A 66 3.71 -17.87 -8.52
C SER A 66 4.06 -19.34 -8.42
N ASP A 67 3.30 -20.21 -9.09
CA ASP A 67 3.63 -21.63 -9.19
C ASP A 67 4.91 -21.86 -10.02
N GLU A 68 5.25 -20.90 -10.90
CA GLU A 68 6.47 -20.89 -11.70
C GLU A 68 7.62 -20.13 -11.04
N TYR A 69 7.51 -19.81 -9.73
CA TYR A 69 8.54 -19.08 -9.00
C TYR A 69 9.90 -19.75 -9.12
N GLN A 70 10.92 -18.95 -9.44
CA GLN A 70 12.31 -19.38 -9.39
C GLN A 70 13.23 -18.18 -9.08
N ASP A 71 14.04 -18.29 -8.02
CA ASP A 71 15.04 -17.27 -7.69
C ASP A 71 16.40 -17.54 -8.34
N LYS A 72 17.38 -16.67 -8.07
CA LYS A 72 18.75 -16.80 -8.59
C LYS A 72 19.49 -18.05 -8.12
N ASP A 73 19.11 -18.60 -6.97
CA ASP A 73 19.71 -19.81 -6.39
C ASP A 73 18.99 -21.09 -6.88
N GLY A 74 17.99 -20.94 -7.77
CA GLY A 74 17.20 -22.02 -8.34
C GLY A 74 16.11 -22.55 -7.41
N ARG A 75 15.82 -21.86 -6.31
CA ARG A 75 14.74 -22.26 -5.40
C ARG A 75 13.40 -22.03 -6.04
N GLN A 76 12.50 -22.99 -5.88
CA GLN A 76 11.12 -22.94 -6.36
C GLN A 76 10.15 -22.63 -5.20
N LYS A 77 8.87 -22.49 -5.49
CA LYS A 77 7.81 -22.21 -4.51
C LYS A 77 7.83 -23.16 -3.29
N GLN A 78 8.18 -24.44 -3.50
CA GLN A 78 8.25 -25.43 -2.42
C GLN A 78 9.38 -25.14 -1.41
N GLU A 79 10.54 -24.67 -1.88
CA GLU A 79 11.64 -24.26 -1.01
C GLU A 79 11.30 -22.96 -0.27
N ILE A 80 10.61 -22.03 -0.92
CA ILE A 80 10.09 -20.82 -0.27
C ILE A 80 9.10 -21.17 0.85
N LYS A 81 8.21 -22.14 0.61
CA LYS A 81 7.32 -22.66 1.65
C LYS A 81 8.09 -23.15 2.89
N GLN A 82 9.18 -23.87 2.69
CA GLN A 82 10.00 -24.37 3.79
C GLN A 82 10.69 -23.23 4.56
N LEU A 83 11.18 -22.21 3.86
CA LEU A 83 11.79 -21.03 4.47
C LEU A 83 10.77 -20.24 5.31
N VAL A 84 9.58 -19.95 4.74
CA VAL A 84 8.49 -19.27 5.43
C VAL A 84 8.03 -20.06 6.66
N ALA A 85 7.81 -21.37 6.51
CA ALA A 85 7.42 -22.24 7.63
C ALA A 85 8.49 -22.24 8.73
N GLY A 86 9.77 -22.33 8.36
CA GLY A 86 10.89 -22.29 9.29
C GLY A 86 10.97 -20.96 10.04
N TYR A 87 10.71 -19.83 9.36
CA TYR A 87 10.68 -18.52 9.99
C TYR A 87 9.50 -18.40 10.98
N ILE A 88 8.30 -18.76 10.55
CA ILE A 88 7.09 -18.72 11.37
C ILE A 88 7.21 -19.61 12.62
N LEU A 89 7.83 -20.80 12.50
CA LEU A 89 7.99 -21.71 13.64
C LEU A 89 8.99 -21.18 14.68
N ARG A 90 10.03 -20.47 14.24
CA ARG A 90 11.05 -19.90 15.16
C ARG A 90 10.55 -18.63 15.86
N ASN A 91 9.60 -17.91 15.29
CA ASN A 91 9.13 -16.63 15.80
C ASN A 91 7.70 -16.77 16.33
N LYS A 92 7.48 -16.53 17.63
CA LYS A 92 6.16 -16.62 18.27
C LYS A 92 5.22 -15.51 17.86
N SER A 93 5.77 -14.34 17.57
CA SER A 93 5.07 -13.14 17.10
C SER A 93 5.92 -12.54 16.00
N ILE A 94 5.28 -12.03 14.96
CA ILE A 94 5.92 -11.37 13.84
C ILE A 94 5.15 -10.09 13.58
N HIS A 95 5.86 -8.97 13.60
CA HIS A 95 5.34 -7.65 13.23
C HIS A 95 6.27 -7.08 12.18
N MET A 96 5.68 -6.56 11.12
CA MET A 96 6.43 -6.05 9.98
C MET A 96 6.30 -4.53 9.88
N LEU A 97 7.37 -3.91 9.41
CA LEU A 97 7.36 -2.54 8.92
C LEU A 97 7.96 -2.58 7.52
N THR A 98 7.11 -2.39 6.53
CA THR A 98 7.49 -2.41 5.12
C THR A 98 7.59 -1.00 4.56
N ARG A 99 8.66 -0.70 3.87
CA ARG A 99 8.85 0.53 3.11
C ARG A 99 9.11 0.19 1.66
N MET A 100 8.11 0.42 0.82
CA MET A 100 8.24 0.25 -0.62
C MET A 100 8.99 1.46 -1.20
N GLN A 101 10.14 1.20 -1.82
CA GLN A 101 10.99 2.23 -2.37
C GLN A 101 10.72 2.47 -3.85
N HIS A 102 10.41 1.41 -4.60
CA HIS A 102 10.27 1.48 -6.05
C HIS A 102 9.26 0.45 -6.54
N VAL A 103 8.42 0.87 -7.48
CA VAL A 103 7.57 -0.01 -8.30
C VAL A 103 7.75 0.43 -9.74
N ALA A 104 8.12 -0.47 -10.62
CA ALA A 104 8.23 -0.23 -12.05
C ALA A 104 7.42 -1.28 -12.81
N LEU A 105 6.39 -0.82 -13.50
CA LEU A 105 5.59 -1.67 -14.41
C LEU A 105 6.25 -1.73 -15.79
N ASN A 106 6.07 -2.84 -16.49
CA ASN A 106 6.40 -2.92 -17.91
C ASN A 106 5.32 -2.25 -18.78
N ASP A 107 5.56 -2.11 -20.08
CA ASP A 107 4.67 -1.39 -21.00
C ASP A 107 3.27 -2.00 -21.11
N ASP A 108 3.11 -3.32 -20.91
CA ASP A 108 1.81 -4.03 -21.00
C ASP A 108 1.15 -4.16 -19.63
N GLU A 109 1.76 -3.62 -18.56
CA GLU A 109 1.25 -3.67 -17.17
C GLU A 109 0.95 -5.11 -16.67
N THR A 110 1.71 -6.10 -17.17
CA THR A 110 1.60 -7.51 -16.79
C THR A 110 2.75 -7.99 -15.92
N ARG A 111 3.78 -7.16 -15.76
CA ARG A 111 4.96 -7.41 -14.92
C ARG A 111 5.33 -6.16 -14.13
N ALA A 112 5.86 -6.36 -12.95
CA ALA A 112 6.38 -5.28 -12.13
C ALA A 112 7.68 -5.68 -11.44
N ASP A 113 8.64 -4.75 -11.37
CA ASP A 113 9.79 -4.86 -10.50
C ASP A 113 9.59 -3.99 -9.27
N VAL A 114 9.79 -4.57 -8.08
CA VAL A 114 9.55 -3.93 -6.80
C VAL A 114 10.79 -4.00 -5.93
N ILE A 115 11.16 -2.88 -5.35
CA ILE A 115 12.18 -2.81 -4.31
C ILE A 115 11.52 -2.38 -3.02
N LEU A 116 11.68 -3.19 -1.97
CA LEU A 116 11.16 -2.85 -0.65
C LEU A 116 12.16 -3.20 0.46
N TYR A 117 12.08 -2.45 1.54
CA TYR A 117 12.76 -2.73 2.79
C TYR A 117 11.75 -3.24 3.81
N VAL A 118 12.13 -4.25 4.55
CA VAL A 118 11.28 -4.91 5.53
C VAL A 118 12.02 -5.03 6.85
N GLY A 119 11.45 -4.46 7.90
CA GLY A 119 11.86 -4.71 9.28
C GLY A 119 10.90 -5.72 9.91
N MET A 120 11.42 -6.84 10.41
CA MET A 120 10.63 -7.85 11.10
C MET A 120 11.02 -7.91 12.58
N ALA A 121 10.04 -7.74 13.47
CA ALA A 121 10.24 -7.70 14.92
C ALA A 121 9.28 -8.64 15.66
N GLY A 122 9.65 -9.03 16.88
CA GLY A 122 8.79 -9.84 17.75
C GLY A 122 7.76 -9.03 18.55
N VAL A 123 7.70 -7.71 18.36
CA VAL A 123 6.78 -6.77 19.01
C VAL A 123 6.28 -5.76 17.98
N PRO A 124 5.10 -5.15 18.20
CA PRO A 124 4.57 -4.15 17.27
C PRO A 124 5.54 -3.00 17.00
N VAL A 125 5.69 -2.64 15.73
CA VAL A 125 6.52 -1.53 15.25
C VAL A 125 5.69 -0.67 14.29
N ALA A 126 5.70 0.65 14.51
CA ALA A 126 4.94 1.60 13.71
C ALA A 126 5.84 2.64 13.03
N SER A 127 7.13 2.65 13.32
CA SER A 127 8.08 3.59 12.73
C SER A 127 9.50 3.01 12.69
N VAL A 128 10.33 3.56 11.80
CA VAL A 128 11.73 3.16 11.64
C VAL A 128 12.52 3.32 12.93
N ASP A 129 12.27 4.37 13.71
CA ASP A 129 12.96 4.62 14.98
C ASP A 129 12.76 3.48 15.98
N GLN A 130 11.60 2.81 15.94
CA GLN A 130 11.31 1.69 16.83
C GLN A 130 12.10 0.43 16.46
N LEU A 131 12.49 0.27 15.20
CA LEU A 131 13.30 -0.87 14.76
C LEU A 131 14.65 -0.94 15.48
N VAL A 132 15.22 0.21 15.86
CA VAL A 132 16.49 0.29 16.61
C VAL A 132 16.41 -0.45 17.95
N PHE A 133 15.27 -0.35 18.64
CA PHE A 133 15.10 -0.85 20.00
C PHE A 133 14.53 -2.26 20.05
N THR A 134 13.99 -2.76 18.93
CA THR A 134 13.25 -4.04 18.88
C THR A 134 14.09 -5.22 18.42
N ARG A 135 15.38 -5.02 18.09
CA ARG A 135 16.25 -6.04 17.47
C ARG A 135 15.59 -6.67 16.25
N ALA A 136 14.99 -5.84 15.42
CA ALA A 136 14.36 -6.28 14.18
C ALA A 136 15.39 -6.88 13.22
N ASP A 137 14.99 -7.92 12.51
CA ASP A 137 15.70 -8.39 11.33
C ASP A 137 15.36 -7.45 10.16
N LEU A 138 16.38 -6.88 9.53
CA LEU A 138 16.23 -5.93 8.44
C LEU A 138 16.66 -6.54 7.12
N TYR A 139 15.79 -6.49 6.13
CA TYR A 139 16.02 -7.00 4.79
C TYR A 139 15.64 -6.01 3.71
N ARG A 140 16.37 -6.03 2.61
CA ARG A 140 15.95 -5.53 1.32
C ARG A 140 15.46 -6.70 0.48
N PHE A 141 14.34 -6.53 -0.20
CA PHE A 141 13.81 -7.46 -1.18
C PHE A 141 13.80 -6.78 -2.56
N ASP A 142 14.28 -7.49 -3.55
CA ASP A 142 14.16 -7.19 -4.96
C ASP A 142 13.24 -8.24 -5.56
N LEU A 143 12.01 -7.85 -5.92
CA LEU A 143 10.97 -8.75 -6.38
C LEU A 143 10.63 -8.48 -7.85
N SER A 144 10.45 -9.54 -8.63
CA SER A 144 9.79 -9.47 -9.94
C SER A 144 8.43 -10.14 -9.83
N LEU A 145 7.39 -9.38 -10.17
CA LEU A 145 6.00 -9.78 -10.11
C LEU A 145 5.46 -10.04 -11.50
N VAL A 146 4.44 -10.90 -11.57
CA VAL A 146 3.70 -11.22 -12.77
C VAL A 146 2.20 -11.20 -12.47
N LEU A 147 1.39 -10.73 -13.42
CA LEU A 147 -0.06 -10.78 -13.35
C LEU A 147 -0.54 -12.12 -13.88
N GLU A 148 -1.06 -12.99 -13.02
CA GLU A 148 -1.58 -14.33 -13.33
C GLU A 148 -3.05 -14.41 -12.98
N ASP A 149 -3.90 -14.69 -13.94
CA ASP A 149 -5.36 -14.84 -13.78
C ASP A 149 -6.03 -13.62 -13.10
N GLY A 150 -5.45 -12.42 -13.25
CA GLY A 150 -5.93 -11.18 -12.65
C GLY A 150 -5.33 -10.86 -11.26
N ASP A 151 -4.47 -11.73 -10.73
CA ASP A 151 -3.79 -11.53 -9.45
C ASP A 151 -2.28 -11.31 -9.64
N TRP A 152 -1.72 -10.34 -8.94
CA TRP A 152 -0.27 -10.15 -8.89
C TRP A 152 0.40 -11.21 -8.02
N ARG A 153 1.45 -11.85 -8.55
CA ARG A 153 2.24 -12.86 -7.83
C ARG A 153 3.73 -12.64 -7.99
N VAL A 154 4.48 -13.02 -6.98
CA VAL A 154 5.95 -12.99 -7.00
C VAL A 154 6.45 -14.15 -7.85
N ALA A 155 7.00 -13.86 -9.02
CA ALA A 155 7.63 -14.85 -9.90
C ALA A 155 9.12 -15.05 -9.55
N ARG A 156 9.74 -14.03 -8.94
CA ARG A 156 11.14 -14.07 -8.47
C ARG A 156 11.32 -13.15 -7.28
N GLY A 157 12.15 -13.57 -6.31
CA GLY A 157 12.50 -12.74 -5.17
C GLY A 157 13.95 -12.99 -4.76
N ASP A 158 14.74 -11.92 -4.69
CA ASP A 158 16.05 -11.91 -4.08
C ASP A 158 15.97 -11.06 -2.80
N TRP A 159 16.67 -11.50 -1.74
CA TRP A 159 16.72 -10.75 -0.49
C TRP A 159 18.11 -10.80 0.13
N HIS A 160 18.46 -9.76 0.82
CA HIS A 160 19.73 -9.62 1.53
C HIS A 160 19.56 -8.72 2.76
N PRO A 161 20.45 -8.87 3.76
CA PRO A 161 20.40 -8.02 4.94
C PRO A 161 20.47 -6.53 4.55
N ALA A 162 19.64 -5.73 5.20
CA ALA A 162 19.63 -4.28 5.08
C ALA A 162 20.11 -3.63 6.39
N ARG A 163 20.33 -2.31 6.33
CA ARG A 163 20.69 -1.49 7.47
C ARG A 163 19.56 -0.50 7.77
N LEU A 164 19.55 0.02 8.97
CA LEU A 164 18.55 1.01 9.37
C LEU A 164 18.58 2.28 8.51
N GLU A 165 19.75 2.67 8.05
CA GLU A 165 19.96 3.84 7.18
C GLU A 165 19.37 3.67 5.77
N ASP A 166 18.97 2.45 5.40
CA ASP A 166 18.35 2.13 4.11
C ASP A 166 16.81 2.37 4.12
N PHE A 167 16.22 2.55 5.33
CA PHE A 167 14.77 2.73 5.54
C PHE A 167 14.27 4.20 5.39
#